data_0ab7129322c744d0cb8e3aee39b77248
#
_entry.id   0ab7129322c744d0cb8e3aee39b77248
#
_cell.length_a   1.000
_cell.length_b   1.000
_cell.length_c   1.000
_cell.angle_alpha   90.00
_cell.angle_beta   90.00
_cell.angle_gamma   90.00
#
_symmetry.space_group_name_H-M   'P 1'
#
loop_
_entity.id
_entity.type
_entity.pdbx_description
1 polymer ?
#
loop_
_entity_poly.entity_id
_entity_poly.type
_entity_poly.pdbx_seq_one_letter_code
_entity_poly.pdbx_strand_id
1 'polypeptide(L)'
;MGILWIVTTQWRAQACGYADDPNVHTPNLDKLAIESVDFTQAVTPHPFGPFARAALLTGVPSPENKVVDYFDPLPDDARTIAHDLNDHGYFTAFFGKWHLSKRNPDAELVGEEHAKVIIPPQNRGGFLFFEGFESGFLINDPWLHGTRLETPTQFKGYQADILCERASAWIKSEQRPWFCVVSLEAPHPPYASNASGIKPVEPESLQLRANVPGESKIASKARTELAGYYAHIEATDRAIGKLIADIPTDTVIVFTSVHGDMHGSHGLFRKGWPHEESIR
;
A
#
# COMPACT_ATOMS: atom_id res chain seq x y z
N MET A 1 12.15 14.99 -15.30
CA MET A 1 11.87 13.53 -15.19
C MET A 1 11.32 13.25 -13.80
N GLY A 2 10.21 12.56 -13.72
CA GLY A 2 9.56 12.17 -12.46
C GLY A 2 9.65 10.67 -12.23
N ILE A 3 9.63 10.27 -10.94
CA ILE A 3 9.52 8.87 -10.53
C ILE A 3 8.35 8.77 -9.56
N LEU A 4 7.33 7.99 -9.93
CA LEU A 4 6.19 7.67 -9.09
C LEU A 4 6.31 6.23 -8.58
N TRP A 5 6.31 6.04 -7.27
CA TRP A 5 6.27 4.73 -6.66
C TRP A 5 4.96 4.52 -5.91
N ILE A 6 4.12 3.65 -6.42
CA ILE A 6 2.84 3.26 -5.81
C ILE A 6 3.07 2.00 -4.99
N VAL A 7 2.80 2.06 -3.70
CA VAL A 7 2.98 0.97 -2.74
C VAL A 7 1.64 0.64 -2.12
N THR A 8 1.13 -0.57 -2.33
CA THR A 8 -0.11 -1.05 -1.72
C THR A 8 0.17 -1.95 -0.51
N THR A 9 -0.85 -2.23 0.28
CA THR A 9 -0.73 -3.08 1.47
C THR A 9 -1.62 -4.31 1.32
N GLN A 10 -1.02 -5.50 1.35
CA GLN A 10 -1.74 -6.77 1.34
C GLN A 10 -2.39 -7.13 -0.02
N TRP A 11 -1.88 -6.56 -1.10
CA TRP A 11 -2.29 -6.91 -2.47
C TRP A 11 -1.41 -8.04 -2.99
N ARG A 12 -1.95 -9.25 -3.09
CA ARG A 12 -1.21 -10.40 -3.64
C ARG A 12 -1.04 -10.28 -5.15
N ALA A 13 0.08 -10.70 -5.68
CA ALA A 13 0.43 -10.56 -7.10
C ALA A 13 -0.61 -11.18 -8.05
N GLN A 14 -1.24 -12.29 -7.64
CA GLN A 14 -2.23 -12.98 -8.47
C GLN A 14 -3.56 -12.24 -8.60
N ALA A 15 -3.84 -11.22 -7.77
CA ALA A 15 -5.13 -10.52 -7.75
C ALA A 15 -5.16 -9.33 -8.71
N CYS A 16 -4.89 -9.58 -9.98
CA CYS A 16 -4.91 -8.61 -11.07
C CYS A 16 -5.41 -9.26 -12.35
N GLY A 17 -6.01 -8.49 -13.25
CA GLY A 17 -6.45 -8.97 -14.55
C GLY A 17 -5.29 -9.49 -15.42
N TYR A 18 -4.16 -8.76 -15.46
CA TYR A 18 -2.96 -9.19 -16.19
C TYR A 18 -2.31 -10.47 -15.62
N ALA A 19 -2.67 -10.86 -14.41
CA ALA A 19 -2.25 -12.12 -13.77
C ALA A 19 -3.31 -13.24 -13.90
N ASP A 20 -4.28 -13.06 -14.82
CA ASP A 20 -5.36 -14.00 -15.13
C ASP A 20 -6.28 -14.35 -13.93
N ASP A 21 -6.46 -13.44 -12.93
CA ASP A 21 -7.46 -13.66 -11.89
C ASP A 21 -8.87 -13.42 -12.45
N PRO A 22 -9.73 -14.46 -12.51
CA PRO A 22 -11.04 -14.35 -13.14
C PRO A 22 -12.06 -13.55 -12.30
N ASN A 23 -11.69 -13.17 -11.07
CA ASN A 23 -12.62 -12.56 -10.11
C ASN A 23 -12.49 -11.04 -10.02
N VAL A 24 -11.49 -10.44 -10.67
CA VAL A 24 -11.16 -9.02 -10.47
C VAL A 24 -10.90 -8.29 -11.78
N HIS A 25 -11.25 -7.02 -11.83
CA HIS A 25 -11.01 -6.13 -12.98
C HIS A 25 -10.06 -5.01 -12.57
N THR A 26 -8.85 -5.02 -13.17
CA THR A 26 -7.82 -4.00 -12.92
C THR A 26 -7.38 -3.31 -14.22
N PRO A 27 -8.29 -2.69 -14.99
CA PRO A 27 -8.01 -2.23 -16.34
C PRO A 27 -6.88 -1.19 -16.42
N ASN A 28 -6.65 -0.43 -15.36
CA ASN A 28 -5.59 0.57 -15.33
C ASN A 28 -4.22 -0.07 -15.07
N LEU A 29 -4.13 -1.02 -14.15
CA LEU A 29 -2.91 -1.81 -13.92
C LEU A 29 -2.64 -2.76 -15.09
N ASP A 30 -3.66 -3.35 -15.70
CA ASP A 30 -3.51 -4.20 -16.88
C ASP A 30 -2.90 -3.40 -18.04
N LYS A 31 -3.36 -2.17 -18.27
CA LYS A 31 -2.76 -1.27 -19.24
C LYS A 31 -1.32 -0.91 -18.88
N LEU A 32 -1.04 -0.59 -17.62
CA LEU A 32 0.32 -0.31 -17.16
C LEU A 32 1.24 -1.51 -17.37
N ALA A 33 0.79 -2.73 -17.08
CA ALA A 33 1.56 -3.96 -17.23
C ALA A 33 1.99 -4.21 -18.69
N ILE A 34 1.12 -3.93 -19.66
CA ILE A 34 1.42 -4.08 -21.10
C ILE A 34 2.62 -3.21 -21.53
N GLU A 35 2.76 -2.03 -20.92
CA GLU A 35 3.79 -1.03 -21.23
C GLU A 35 5.01 -1.12 -20.28
N SER A 36 5.06 -2.15 -19.42
CA SER A 36 6.02 -2.26 -18.31
C SER A 36 6.83 -3.55 -18.34
N VAL A 37 7.82 -3.62 -17.45
CA VAL A 37 8.51 -4.87 -17.12
C VAL A 37 7.85 -5.48 -15.90
N ASP A 38 7.26 -6.66 -16.05
CA ASP A 38 6.68 -7.44 -14.95
C ASP A 38 7.75 -8.31 -14.28
N PHE A 39 8.03 -8.05 -13.01
CA PHE A 39 8.95 -8.82 -12.18
C PHE A 39 8.23 -10.00 -11.52
N THR A 40 7.92 -11.03 -12.29
CA THR A 40 7.10 -12.18 -11.88
C THR A 40 7.64 -12.99 -10.70
N GLN A 41 8.90 -12.79 -10.30
CA GLN A 41 9.56 -13.47 -9.18
C GLN A 41 9.95 -12.51 -8.03
N ALA A 42 9.46 -11.27 -8.05
CA ALA A 42 9.70 -10.34 -6.97
C ALA A 42 8.92 -10.75 -5.71
N VAL A 43 9.63 -10.83 -4.58
CA VAL A 43 9.05 -11.23 -3.28
C VAL A 43 9.48 -10.26 -2.19
N THR A 44 8.61 -10.09 -1.17
CA THR A 44 8.99 -9.34 0.03
C THR A 44 9.93 -10.17 0.92
N PRO A 45 10.96 -9.57 1.50
CA PRO A 45 11.85 -10.29 2.42
C PRO A 45 11.16 -10.63 3.75
N HIS A 46 10.06 -9.95 4.08
CA HIS A 46 9.28 -10.19 5.30
C HIS A 46 7.82 -9.78 5.09
N PRO A 47 6.85 -10.70 5.19
CA PRO A 47 5.44 -10.40 4.87
C PRO A 47 4.67 -9.74 6.03
N PHE A 48 5.24 -8.69 6.62
CA PHE A 48 4.58 -7.80 7.58
C PHE A 48 4.94 -6.34 7.29
N GLY A 49 3.97 -5.45 7.46
CA GLY A 49 4.03 -4.06 7.05
C GLY A 49 5.28 -3.27 7.48
N PRO A 50 5.65 -3.21 8.78
CA PRO A 50 6.84 -2.46 9.22
C PRO A 50 8.14 -3.00 8.61
N PHE A 51 8.36 -4.31 8.69
CA PHE A 51 9.59 -4.94 8.17
C PHE A 51 9.73 -4.76 6.65
N ALA A 52 8.64 -5.01 5.90
CA ALA A 52 8.65 -4.83 4.45
C ALA A 52 8.89 -3.38 4.05
N ARG A 53 8.26 -2.41 4.75
CA ARG A 53 8.42 -0.97 4.46
C ARG A 53 9.83 -0.48 4.77
N ALA A 54 10.41 -0.93 5.90
CA ALA A 54 11.80 -0.62 6.21
C ALA A 54 12.74 -1.15 5.12
N ALA A 55 12.56 -2.41 4.70
CA ALA A 55 13.35 -3.01 3.64
C ALA A 55 13.17 -2.29 2.29
N LEU A 56 11.93 -1.92 1.91
CA LEU A 56 11.66 -1.18 0.68
C LEU A 56 12.36 0.19 0.66
N LEU A 57 12.33 0.92 1.79
CA LEU A 57 12.92 2.25 1.84
C LEU A 57 14.44 2.24 1.98
N THR A 58 15.01 1.28 2.71
CA THR A 58 16.46 1.23 2.99
C THR A 58 17.25 0.34 2.02
N GLY A 59 16.56 -0.58 1.31
CA GLY A 59 17.22 -1.64 0.54
C GLY A 59 17.85 -2.74 1.41
N VAL A 60 17.64 -2.69 2.73
CA VAL A 60 18.25 -3.61 3.71
C VAL A 60 17.14 -4.38 4.44
N PRO A 61 17.15 -5.73 4.44
CA PRO A 61 16.14 -6.53 5.12
C PRO A 61 16.31 -6.51 6.64
N SER A 62 15.24 -6.88 7.38
CA SER A 62 15.32 -7.21 8.80
C SER A 62 16.14 -8.51 9.00
N PRO A 63 16.98 -8.63 10.05
CA PRO A 63 17.17 -7.69 11.15
C PRO A 63 18.24 -6.60 10.92
N GLU A 64 18.90 -6.57 9.77
CA GLU A 64 20.02 -5.67 9.49
C GLU A 64 19.62 -4.20 9.50
N ASN A 65 18.38 -3.87 9.07
CA ASN A 65 17.82 -2.51 9.14
C ASN A 65 17.36 -2.11 10.56
N LYS A 66 17.53 -2.98 11.55
CA LYS A 66 17.19 -2.79 12.99
C LYS A 66 15.67 -2.67 13.28
N VAL A 67 14.79 -2.90 12.32
CA VAL A 67 13.35 -3.06 12.56
C VAL A 67 13.10 -4.55 12.78
N VAL A 68 13.07 -4.99 14.04
CA VAL A 68 13.01 -6.41 14.45
C VAL A 68 11.74 -6.78 15.19
N ASP A 69 10.95 -5.78 15.61
CA ASP A 69 9.64 -5.94 16.21
C ASP A 69 8.58 -5.15 15.43
N TYR A 70 7.32 -5.54 15.60
CA TYR A 70 6.18 -4.89 14.90
C TYR A 70 6.01 -3.42 15.26
N PHE A 71 6.45 -3.01 16.45
CA PHE A 71 6.36 -1.64 16.95
C PHE A 71 7.65 -0.84 16.82
N ASP A 72 8.72 -1.46 16.30
CA ASP A 72 9.97 -0.75 16.10
C ASP A 72 9.82 0.36 15.06
N PRO A 73 10.30 1.57 15.37
CA PRO A 73 10.43 2.62 14.37
C PRO A 73 11.62 2.37 13.44
N LEU A 74 11.60 3.00 12.28
CA LEU A 74 12.81 3.11 11.46
C LEU A 74 13.86 3.92 12.26
N PRO A 75 15.11 3.44 12.40
CA PRO A 75 16.16 4.18 13.08
C PRO A 75 16.37 5.58 12.49
N ASP A 76 16.63 6.57 13.35
CA ASP A 76 16.81 7.97 12.95
C ASP A 76 18.02 8.16 12.00
N ASP A 77 19.03 7.26 12.11
CA ASP A 77 20.22 7.24 11.28
C ASP A 77 20.07 6.38 9.99
N ALA A 78 18.90 5.78 9.78
CA ALA A 78 18.68 4.93 8.63
C ALA A 78 18.67 5.74 7.33
N ARG A 79 19.60 5.39 6.44
CA ARG A 79 19.62 5.94 5.08
C ARG A 79 18.56 5.24 4.22
N THR A 80 17.81 6.03 3.47
CA THR A 80 16.72 5.54 2.61
C THR A 80 16.93 6.03 1.17
N ILE A 81 16.18 5.45 0.24
CA ILE A 81 16.14 5.89 -1.15
C ILE A 81 15.82 7.39 -1.30
N ALA A 82 15.06 7.98 -0.36
CA ALA A 82 14.77 9.41 -0.41
C ALA A 82 16.03 10.26 -0.17
N HIS A 83 16.91 9.85 0.75
CA HIS A 83 18.19 10.52 0.95
C HIS A 83 19.07 10.46 -0.31
N ASP A 84 19.19 9.28 -0.94
CA ASP A 84 19.99 9.09 -2.13
C ASP A 84 19.47 9.93 -3.30
N LEU A 85 18.16 9.98 -3.49
CA LEU A 85 17.56 10.78 -4.55
C LEU A 85 17.66 12.28 -4.28
N ASN A 86 17.56 12.73 -3.02
CA ASN A 86 17.81 14.12 -2.65
C ASN A 86 19.25 14.54 -3.00
N ASP A 87 20.25 13.68 -2.69
CA ASP A 87 21.66 13.93 -3.01
C ASP A 87 21.90 14.02 -4.53
N HIS A 88 21.02 13.44 -5.33
CA HIS A 88 21.02 13.51 -6.80
C HIS A 88 20.09 14.58 -7.38
N GLY A 89 19.59 15.50 -6.55
CA GLY A 89 18.82 16.66 -6.98
C GLY A 89 17.33 16.42 -7.23
N TYR A 90 16.79 15.28 -6.79
CA TYR A 90 15.34 15.05 -6.79
C TYR A 90 14.68 15.71 -5.58
N PHE A 91 13.47 16.19 -5.76
CA PHE A 91 12.62 16.61 -4.64
C PHE A 91 11.70 15.45 -4.24
N THR A 92 11.88 14.94 -3.04
CA THR A 92 11.22 13.70 -2.62
C THR A 92 9.94 13.96 -1.84
N ALA A 93 8.86 13.24 -2.16
CA ALA A 93 7.57 13.34 -1.51
C ALA A 93 7.02 11.97 -1.09
N PHE A 94 6.32 11.95 0.04
CA PHE A 94 5.64 10.76 0.55
C PHE A 94 4.18 11.08 0.88
N PHE A 95 3.26 10.28 0.35
CA PHE A 95 1.84 10.34 0.63
C PHE A 95 1.34 9.03 1.20
N GLY A 96 0.60 9.07 2.31
CA GLY A 96 -0.13 7.93 2.86
C GLY A 96 0.54 7.20 4.03
N LYS A 97 0.42 5.88 4.07
CA LYS A 97 0.80 5.04 5.20
C LYS A 97 2.30 4.95 5.39
N TRP A 98 2.78 5.42 6.54
CA TRP A 98 4.18 5.34 6.93
C TRP A 98 4.55 4.01 7.59
N HIS A 99 3.94 3.72 8.73
CA HIS A 99 4.07 2.47 9.50
C HIS A 99 5.49 2.18 10.00
N LEU A 100 6.29 3.21 10.20
CA LEU A 100 7.70 3.14 10.62
C LEU A 100 8.04 4.18 11.71
N SER A 101 7.04 4.69 12.43
CA SER A 101 7.24 5.58 13.56
C SER A 101 6.92 4.89 14.88
N LYS A 102 7.38 5.47 15.97
CA LYS A 102 7.06 4.97 17.30
C LYS A 102 5.56 5.03 17.56
N ARG A 103 4.99 3.92 18.03
CA ARG A 103 3.57 3.76 18.34
C ARG A 103 3.37 3.29 19.77
N ASN A 104 2.19 3.54 20.32
CA ASN A 104 1.79 2.98 21.60
C ASN A 104 1.41 1.49 21.42
N PRO A 105 2.16 0.53 21.99
CA PRO A 105 1.85 -0.90 21.85
C PRO A 105 0.57 -1.32 22.61
N ASP A 106 0.11 -0.51 23.57
CA ASP A 106 -1.07 -0.80 24.38
C ASP A 106 -2.37 -0.26 23.73
N ALA A 107 -2.24 0.53 22.65
CA ALA A 107 -3.39 1.05 21.92
C ALA A 107 -3.96 0.01 20.95
N GLU A 108 -5.26 0.12 20.68
CA GLU A 108 -5.90 -0.69 19.66
C GLU A 108 -5.27 -0.44 18.28
N LEU A 109 -4.96 -1.50 17.53
CA LEU A 109 -4.33 -1.40 16.22
C LEU A 109 -5.24 -0.70 15.20
N VAL A 110 -6.55 -0.87 15.32
CA VAL A 110 -7.56 -0.28 14.42
C VAL A 110 -8.13 0.97 15.06
N GLY A 111 -8.10 2.09 14.34
CA GLY A 111 -8.72 3.32 14.82
C GLY A 111 -7.81 4.55 14.72
N GLU A 112 -8.28 5.61 15.36
CA GLU A 112 -7.71 6.94 15.19
C GLU A 112 -6.40 7.17 15.96
N GLU A 113 -6.15 6.42 17.05
CA GLU A 113 -4.98 6.66 17.90
C GLU A 113 -3.69 6.54 17.11
N HIS A 114 -3.50 5.43 16.38
CA HIS A 114 -2.33 5.26 15.52
C HIS A 114 -2.38 6.14 14.26
N ALA A 115 -3.57 6.45 13.75
CA ALA A 115 -3.74 7.30 12.58
C ALA A 115 -3.37 8.78 12.86
N LYS A 116 -3.54 9.22 14.10
CA LYS A 116 -3.23 10.59 14.53
C LYS A 116 -1.81 10.78 15.06
N VAL A 117 -0.99 9.74 15.09
CA VAL A 117 0.43 9.85 15.46
C VAL A 117 1.13 10.83 14.52
N ILE A 118 1.69 11.90 15.08
CA ILE A 118 2.48 12.87 14.32
C ILE A 118 3.89 12.31 14.10
N ILE A 119 4.30 12.19 12.85
CA ILE A 119 5.64 11.78 12.44
C ILE A 119 6.48 13.05 12.28
N PRO A 120 7.45 13.32 13.18
CA PRO A 120 8.26 14.53 13.11
C PRO A 120 9.10 14.55 11.83
N PRO A 121 9.48 15.73 11.30
CA PRO A 121 10.23 15.82 10.05
C PRO A 121 11.51 14.95 9.99
N GLN A 122 12.26 14.88 11.08
CA GLN A 122 13.48 14.07 11.18
C GLN A 122 13.22 12.55 11.11
N ASN A 123 12.00 12.10 11.38
CA ASN A 123 11.61 10.69 11.34
C ASN A 123 10.86 10.28 10.05
N ARG A 124 10.89 11.15 9.03
CA ARG A 124 10.24 10.92 7.71
C ARG A 124 11.18 10.28 6.69
N GLY A 125 12.25 9.62 7.13
CA GLY A 125 13.17 8.89 6.25
C GLY A 125 13.76 9.73 5.11
N GLY A 126 14.02 11.03 5.35
CA GLY A 126 14.61 11.93 4.35
C GLY A 126 13.64 12.51 3.33
N PHE A 127 12.36 12.18 3.36
CA PHE A 127 11.38 12.81 2.47
C PHE A 127 11.19 14.29 2.78
N LEU A 128 11.41 15.14 1.79
CA LEU A 128 11.34 16.61 1.91
C LEU A 128 9.89 17.12 2.00
N PHE A 129 8.97 16.41 1.36
CA PHE A 129 7.53 16.64 1.46
C PHE A 129 6.85 15.40 2.03
N PHE A 130 5.91 15.60 2.94
CA PHE A 130 5.20 14.50 3.59
C PHE A 130 3.73 14.87 3.84
N GLU A 131 2.81 14.03 3.43
CA GLU A 131 1.41 14.03 3.84
C GLU A 131 0.95 12.60 4.06
N GLY A 132 0.90 12.18 5.31
CA GLY A 132 0.64 10.78 5.61
C GLY A 132 0.09 10.56 7.02
N PHE A 133 0.06 9.31 7.38
CA PHE A 133 -0.35 8.81 8.68
C PHE A 133 0.48 7.60 9.06
N GLU A 134 0.55 7.29 10.35
CA GLU A 134 1.37 6.17 10.81
C GLU A 134 0.71 4.83 10.49
N SER A 135 -0.51 4.59 11.00
CA SER A 135 -1.25 3.33 10.86
C SER A 135 -2.74 3.56 11.16
N GLY A 136 -3.45 2.56 11.69
CA GLY A 136 -4.85 2.67 12.14
C GLY A 136 -5.84 1.94 11.23
N PHE A 137 -5.41 1.43 10.08
CA PHE A 137 -6.21 0.61 9.14
C PHE A 137 -7.52 1.29 8.68
N LEU A 138 -7.50 2.62 8.55
CA LEU A 138 -8.65 3.41 8.13
C LEU A 138 -8.69 3.50 6.59
N ILE A 139 -9.44 2.60 5.97
CA ILE A 139 -9.64 2.56 4.50
C ILE A 139 -10.51 3.74 4.02
N ASN A 140 -11.38 4.22 4.89
CA ASN A 140 -12.22 5.39 4.65
C ASN A 140 -11.94 6.46 5.71
N ASP A 141 -12.23 7.69 5.36
CA ASP A 141 -12.11 8.86 6.22
C ASP A 141 -10.72 8.99 6.89
N PRO A 142 -9.62 8.94 6.12
CA PRO A 142 -8.26 8.93 6.66
C PRO A 142 -7.94 10.23 7.41
N TRP A 143 -7.05 10.11 8.41
CA TRP A 143 -6.34 11.22 9.01
C TRP A 143 -5.02 11.42 8.31
N LEU A 144 -4.68 12.65 7.94
CA LEU A 144 -3.39 13.00 7.37
C LEU A 144 -2.77 14.15 8.15
N HIS A 145 -1.45 14.14 8.25
CA HIS A 145 -0.65 15.26 8.74
C HIS A 145 0.61 15.41 7.89
N GLY A 146 1.31 16.50 8.02
CA GLY A 146 2.59 16.65 7.32
C GLY A 146 2.91 18.09 6.90
N THR A 147 3.56 18.25 5.73
CA THR A 147 4.13 19.51 5.29
C THR A 147 3.08 20.64 5.13
N ARG A 148 1.90 20.32 4.59
CA ARG A 148 0.78 21.27 4.45
C ARG A 148 -0.28 21.15 5.55
N LEU A 149 -0.14 20.17 6.45
CA LEU A 149 -1.10 19.81 7.49
C LEU A 149 -0.36 19.70 8.82
N GLU A 150 -0.24 20.79 9.55
CA GLU A 150 0.53 20.86 10.80
C GLU A 150 -0.02 19.92 11.89
N THR A 151 -1.33 19.69 11.87
CA THR A 151 -2.02 18.78 12.79
C THR A 151 -2.78 17.70 12.03
N PRO A 152 -3.02 16.53 12.64
CA PRO A 152 -3.83 15.49 12.03
C PRO A 152 -5.21 16.02 11.63
N THR A 153 -5.50 15.96 10.35
CA THR A 153 -6.74 16.45 9.74
C THR A 153 -7.48 15.29 9.11
N GLN A 154 -8.75 15.13 9.42
CA GLN A 154 -9.59 14.09 8.83
C GLN A 154 -10.13 14.53 7.47
N PHE A 155 -9.98 13.65 6.48
CA PHE A 155 -10.59 13.79 5.17
C PHE A 155 -11.76 12.82 5.05
N LYS A 156 -12.82 13.21 4.33
CA LYS A 156 -13.99 12.36 4.12
C LYS A 156 -13.91 11.64 2.77
N GLY A 157 -14.09 10.33 2.79
CA GLY A 157 -14.11 9.49 1.59
C GLY A 157 -13.08 8.36 1.60
N TYR A 158 -12.92 7.72 0.47
CA TYR A 158 -12.03 6.58 0.30
C TYR A 158 -10.57 7.01 0.28
N GLN A 159 -9.74 6.37 1.11
CA GLN A 159 -8.36 6.77 1.34
C GLN A 159 -7.53 6.82 0.06
N ALA A 160 -7.63 5.80 -0.82
CA ALA A 160 -6.85 5.76 -2.04
C ALA A 160 -7.22 6.90 -3.02
N ASP A 161 -8.51 7.24 -3.13
CA ASP A 161 -8.96 8.38 -3.95
C ASP A 161 -8.32 9.68 -3.44
N ILE A 162 -8.38 9.92 -2.11
CA ILE A 162 -7.84 11.12 -1.46
C ILE A 162 -6.32 11.23 -1.64
N LEU A 163 -5.59 10.14 -1.39
CA LEU A 163 -4.13 10.14 -1.49
C LEU A 163 -3.65 10.33 -2.93
N CYS A 164 -4.28 9.66 -3.89
CA CYS A 164 -3.95 9.81 -5.31
C CYS A 164 -4.24 11.24 -5.82
N GLU A 165 -5.37 11.84 -5.43
CA GLU A 165 -5.70 13.22 -5.77
C GLU A 165 -4.69 14.22 -5.20
N ARG A 166 -4.32 14.06 -3.93
CA ARG A 166 -3.35 14.94 -3.26
C ARG A 166 -1.94 14.81 -3.84
N ALA A 167 -1.52 13.59 -4.20
CA ALA A 167 -0.26 13.33 -4.88
C ALA A 167 -0.26 13.92 -6.30
N SER A 168 -1.34 13.74 -7.07
CA SER A 168 -1.51 14.34 -8.39
C SER A 168 -1.39 15.87 -8.33
N ALA A 169 -2.09 16.52 -7.40
CA ALA A 169 -2.02 17.96 -7.22
C ALA A 169 -0.61 18.45 -6.86
N TRP A 170 0.13 17.69 -6.04
CA TRP A 170 1.51 18.02 -5.72
C TRP A 170 2.43 17.83 -6.93
N ILE A 171 2.35 16.71 -7.65
CA ILE A 171 3.15 16.44 -8.86
C ILE A 171 2.94 17.54 -9.90
N LYS A 172 1.70 17.96 -10.15
CA LYS A 172 1.38 19.04 -11.11
C LYS A 172 2.00 20.39 -10.71
N SER A 173 2.24 20.62 -9.42
CA SER A 173 2.86 21.87 -8.93
C SER A 173 4.39 21.83 -8.90
N GLU A 174 5.00 20.63 -9.01
CA GLU A 174 6.44 20.48 -8.90
C GLU A 174 7.12 20.64 -10.26
N GLN A 175 8.17 21.48 -10.30
CA GLN A 175 8.92 21.78 -11.54
C GLN A 175 10.31 21.14 -11.57
N ARG A 176 10.80 20.69 -10.42
CA ARG A 176 12.10 20.02 -10.29
C ARG A 176 11.97 18.54 -10.67
N PRO A 177 13.07 17.82 -10.92
CA PRO A 177 13.05 16.37 -10.88
C PRO A 177 12.46 15.89 -9.53
N TRP A 178 11.52 14.96 -9.58
CA TRP A 178 10.81 14.53 -8.36
C TRP A 178 10.71 13.01 -8.22
N PHE A 179 10.70 12.58 -6.97
CA PHE A 179 10.35 11.21 -6.56
C PHE A 179 9.17 11.26 -5.60
N CYS A 180 8.09 10.61 -5.96
CA CYS A 180 6.87 10.58 -5.17
C CYS A 180 6.48 9.15 -4.82
N VAL A 181 6.35 8.86 -3.52
CA VAL A 181 5.79 7.60 -3.02
C VAL A 181 4.33 7.83 -2.66
N VAL A 182 3.43 7.00 -3.20
CA VAL A 182 2.02 6.93 -2.81
C VAL A 182 1.77 5.59 -2.15
N SER A 183 1.66 5.60 -0.82
CA SER A 183 1.58 4.42 0.03
C SER A 183 0.16 4.21 0.53
N LEU A 184 -0.54 3.26 -0.11
CA LEU A 184 -1.96 2.99 0.09
C LEU A 184 -2.18 1.90 1.14
N GLU A 185 -3.20 2.07 1.99
CA GLU A 185 -3.64 1.02 2.91
C GLU A 185 -4.35 -0.12 2.16
N ALA A 186 -5.16 0.23 1.17
CA ALA A 186 -5.93 -0.76 0.40
C ALA A 186 -5.01 -1.74 -0.38
N PRO A 187 -5.45 -2.98 -0.56
CA PRO A 187 -6.70 -3.62 -0.12
C PRO A 187 -6.66 -4.31 1.26
N HIS A 188 -5.89 -3.77 2.22
CA HIS A 188 -5.85 -4.27 3.62
C HIS A 188 -7.25 -4.32 4.25
N PRO A 189 -7.57 -5.29 5.14
CA PRO A 189 -8.86 -5.27 5.85
C PRO A 189 -9.07 -3.97 6.65
N PRO A 190 -10.31 -3.58 6.91
CA PRO A 190 -11.54 -4.39 6.90
C PRO A 190 -12.19 -4.49 5.50
N TYR A 191 -12.34 -5.73 4.98
CA TYR A 191 -12.86 -5.97 3.64
C TYR A 191 -14.34 -5.63 3.46
N ALA A 192 -15.12 -5.57 4.56
CA ALA A 192 -16.53 -5.20 4.54
C ALA A 192 -16.76 -3.67 4.47
N SER A 193 -15.70 -2.87 4.51
CA SER A 193 -15.84 -1.42 4.42
C SER A 193 -16.22 -0.95 3.01
N ASN A 194 -16.71 0.28 2.89
CA ASN A 194 -17.08 0.83 1.58
C ASN A 194 -15.84 1.00 0.68
N ALA A 195 -15.85 0.37 -0.47
CA ALA A 195 -14.83 0.42 -1.50
C ALA A 195 -15.12 1.52 -2.55
N SER A 196 -15.33 2.75 -2.12
CA SER A 196 -15.57 3.91 -3.02
C SER A 196 -16.74 3.70 -3.99
N GLY A 197 -17.82 3.06 -3.51
CA GLY A 197 -19.02 2.77 -4.29
C GLY A 197 -18.95 1.51 -5.16
N ILE A 198 -17.81 0.82 -5.21
CA ILE A 198 -17.72 -0.51 -5.83
C ILE A 198 -18.43 -1.51 -4.92
N LYS A 199 -19.38 -2.22 -5.46
CA LYS A 199 -20.11 -3.26 -4.74
C LYS A 199 -19.33 -4.57 -4.80
N PRO A 200 -19.13 -5.27 -3.67
CA PRO A 200 -18.61 -6.62 -3.69
C PRO A 200 -19.47 -7.52 -4.57
N VAL A 201 -18.84 -8.45 -5.27
CA VAL A 201 -19.55 -9.52 -5.98
C VAL A 201 -20.14 -10.52 -4.99
N GLU A 202 -21.13 -11.31 -5.45
CA GLU A 202 -21.70 -12.37 -4.62
C GLU A 202 -20.60 -13.40 -4.27
N PRO A 203 -20.38 -13.72 -2.99
CA PRO A 203 -19.28 -14.61 -2.58
C PRO A 203 -19.29 -15.97 -3.29
N GLU A 204 -20.47 -16.51 -3.57
CA GLU A 204 -20.66 -17.81 -4.21
C GLU A 204 -20.21 -17.81 -5.68
N SER A 205 -20.18 -16.66 -6.34
CA SER A 205 -19.71 -16.53 -7.73
C SER A 205 -18.19 -16.60 -7.88
N LEU A 206 -17.44 -16.42 -6.78
CA LEU A 206 -15.98 -16.37 -6.81
C LEU A 206 -15.36 -17.75 -7.06
N GLN A 207 -14.38 -17.78 -7.94
CA GLN A 207 -13.53 -18.96 -8.16
C GLN A 207 -12.38 -18.93 -7.17
N LEU A 208 -12.39 -19.88 -6.23
CA LEU A 208 -11.29 -20.03 -5.28
C LEU A 208 -10.09 -20.70 -5.95
N ARG A 209 -8.89 -20.37 -5.47
CA ARG A 209 -7.65 -21.05 -5.89
C ARG A 209 -7.71 -22.54 -5.53
N ALA A 210 -7.06 -23.36 -6.33
CA ALA A 210 -7.08 -24.83 -6.17
C ALA A 210 -6.50 -25.30 -4.82
N ASN A 211 -5.67 -24.49 -4.17
CA ASN A 211 -5.06 -24.79 -2.86
C ASN A 211 -5.89 -24.31 -1.65
N VAL A 212 -7.08 -23.75 -1.89
CA VAL A 212 -8.05 -23.50 -0.81
C VAL A 212 -8.76 -24.81 -0.51
N PRO A 213 -8.80 -25.27 0.77
CA PRO A 213 -9.55 -26.49 1.13
C PRO A 213 -11.01 -26.39 0.69
N GLY A 214 -11.47 -27.41 -0.06
CA GLY A 214 -12.78 -27.43 -0.74
C GLY A 214 -13.98 -27.05 0.13
N GLU A 215 -15.16 -27.53 -0.18
CA GLU A 215 -16.43 -27.19 0.52
C GLU A 215 -16.29 -27.25 2.04
N SER A 216 -15.97 -26.10 2.69
CA SER A 216 -15.60 -26.01 4.10
C SER A 216 -15.88 -24.62 4.67
N LYS A 217 -15.82 -24.48 5.98
CA LYS A 217 -15.88 -23.17 6.66
C LYS A 217 -14.75 -22.23 6.20
N ILE A 218 -13.61 -22.79 5.80
CA ILE A 218 -12.48 -22.04 5.25
C ILE A 218 -12.85 -21.44 3.90
N ALA A 219 -13.41 -22.25 2.99
CA ALA A 219 -13.86 -21.79 1.68
C ALA A 219 -14.95 -20.71 1.78
N SER A 220 -15.95 -20.90 2.65
CA SER A 220 -16.99 -19.89 2.87
C SER A 220 -16.43 -18.57 3.40
N LYS A 221 -15.53 -18.62 4.39
CA LYS A 221 -14.85 -17.42 4.89
C LYS A 221 -14.00 -16.75 3.81
N ALA A 222 -13.24 -17.56 3.03
CA ALA A 222 -12.41 -17.03 1.95
C ALA A 222 -13.23 -16.28 0.91
N ARG A 223 -14.39 -16.84 0.47
CA ARG A 223 -15.30 -16.17 -0.48
C ARG A 223 -15.83 -14.86 0.07
N THR A 224 -16.28 -14.83 1.32
CA THR A 224 -16.80 -13.61 1.97
C THR A 224 -15.74 -12.52 2.04
N GLU A 225 -14.51 -12.86 2.44
CA GLU A 225 -13.42 -11.88 2.51
C GLU A 225 -12.94 -11.43 1.12
N LEU A 226 -12.81 -12.36 0.17
CA LEU A 226 -12.39 -12.06 -1.20
C LEU A 226 -13.36 -11.14 -1.92
N ALA A 227 -14.66 -11.26 -1.70
CA ALA A 227 -15.65 -10.38 -2.33
C ALA A 227 -15.35 -8.89 -2.01
N GLY A 228 -15.11 -8.57 -0.74
CA GLY A 228 -14.73 -7.22 -0.34
C GLY A 228 -13.31 -6.84 -0.76
N TYR A 229 -12.37 -7.78 -0.67
CA TYR A 229 -10.98 -7.57 -1.09
C TYR A 229 -10.89 -7.15 -2.57
N TYR A 230 -11.57 -7.84 -3.47
CA TYR A 230 -11.61 -7.49 -4.88
C TYR A 230 -12.31 -6.15 -5.15
N ALA A 231 -13.38 -5.83 -4.41
CA ALA A 231 -13.99 -4.51 -4.51
C ALA A 231 -13.00 -3.38 -4.13
N HIS A 232 -12.19 -3.58 -3.08
CA HIS A 232 -11.13 -2.63 -2.71
C HIS A 232 -10.02 -2.56 -3.75
N ILE A 233 -9.66 -3.67 -4.39
CA ILE A 233 -8.70 -3.69 -5.51
C ILE A 233 -9.21 -2.86 -6.68
N GLU A 234 -10.44 -3.08 -7.14
CA GLU A 234 -11.03 -2.33 -8.26
C GLU A 234 -11.16 -0.83 -7.96
N ALA A 235 -11.56 -0.49 -6.73
CA ALA A 235 -11.61 0.91 -6.29
C ALA A 235 -10.22 1.56 -6.30
N THR A 236 -9.21 0.83 -5.86
CA THR A 236 -7.82 1.31 -5.81
C THR A 236 -7.21 1.39 -7.21
N ASP A 237 -7.45 0.41 -8.09
CA ASP A 237 -7.05 0.46 -9.51
C ASP A 237 -7.61 1.70 -10.20
N ARG A 238 -8.88 2.02 -9.95
CA ARG A 238 -9.51 3.24 -10.47
C ARG A 238 -8.83 4.52 -9.95
N ALA A 239 -8.47 4.58 -8.67
CA ALA A 239 -7.77 5.73 -8.09
C ALA A 239 -6.36 5.89 -8.68
N ILE A 240 -5.63 4.78 -8.83
CA ILE A 240 -4.33 4.72 -9.49
C ILE A 240 -4.42 5.16 -10.95
N GLY A 241 -5.43 4.68 -11.68
CA GLY A 241 -5.66 5.06 -13.08
C GLY A 241 -5.84 6.57 -13.27
N LYS A 242 -6.59 7.22 -12.37
CA LYS A 242 -6.74 8.68 -12.37
C LYS A 242 -5.41 9.39 -12.10
N LEU A 243 -4.64 8.91 -11.11
CA LEU A 243 -3.33 9.47 -10.81
C LEU A 243 -2.40 9.37 -12.02
N ILE A 244 -2.31 8.20 -12.66
CA ILE A 244 -1.45 7.97 -13.83
C ILE A 244 -1.87 8.85 -15.02
N ALA A 245 -3.17 9.02 -15.24
CA ALA A 245 -3.68 9.87 -16.31
C ALA A 245 -3.36 11.37 -16.11
N ASP A 246 -3.11 11.78 -14.89
CA ASP A 246 -2.91 13.17 -14.47
C ASP A 246 -1.45 13.63 -14.45
N ILE A 247 -0.48 12.70 -14.53
CA ILE A 247 0.95 13.00 -14.40
C ILE A 247 1.65 13.06 -15.77
N PRO A 248 2.85 13.65 -15.87
CA PRO A 248 3.62 13.70 -17.11
C PRO A 248 3.89 12.29 -17.68
N THR A 249 3.77 12.15 -19.01
CA THR A 249 3.91 10.85 -19.70
C THR A 249 5.33 10.29 -19.70
N ASP A 250 6.35 11.11 -19.40
CA ASP A 250 7.75 10.70 -19.24
C ASP A 250 8.10 10.27 -17.81
N THR A 251 7.08 10.03 -16.97
CA THR A 251 7.25 9.56 -15.59
C THR A 251 7.60 8.08 -15.56
N VAL A 252 8.63 7.72 -14.81
CA VAL A 252 8.89 6.31 -14.45
C VAL A 252 7.91 5.90 -13.36
N ILE A 253 7.12 4.85 -13.61
CA ILE A 253 6.11 4.35 -12.66
C ILE A 253 6.56 3.01 -12.13
N VAL A 254 6.56 2.86 -10.80
CA VAL A 254 6.78 1.59 -10.10
C VAL A 254 5.51 1.26 -9.32
N PHE A 255 4.96 0.07 -9.54
CA PHE A 255 3.84 -0.46 -8.75
C PHE A 255 4.32 -1.68 -7.97
N THR A 256 4.06 -1.71 -6.66
CA THR A 256 4.40 -2.85 -5.80
C THR A 256 3.47 -2.95 -4.60
N SER A 257 3.46 -4.10 -3.94
CA SER A 257 2.81 -4.30 -2.65
C SER A 257 3.84 -4.67 -1.58
N VAL A 258 3.57 -4.29 -0.33
CA VAL A 258 4.46 -4.66 0.80
C VAL A 258 4.41 -6.15 1.11
N HIS A 259 3.28 -6.80 0.88
CA HIS A 259 3.04 -8.25 1.00
C HIS A 259 1.67 -8.58 0.42
N GLY A 260 1.37 -9.87 0.27
CA GLY A 260 0.05 -10.36 -0.13
C GLY A 260 -0.85 -10.80 1.03
N ASP A 261 -1.85 -11.65 0.72
CA ASP A 261 -2.79 -12.28 1.67
C ASP A 261 -3.13 -13.71 1.23
N MET A 262 -3.21 -14.63 2.18
CA MET A 262 -3.48 -16.05 1.94
C MET A 262 -4.93 -16.32 1.49
N HIS A 263 -5.92 -15.60 2.01
CA HIS A 263 -7.35 -15.76 1.67
C HIS A 263 -7.82 -17.22 1.55
N GLY A 264 -7.48 -18.05 2.53
CA GLY A 264 -7.87 -19.45 2.58
C GLY A 264 -6.93 -20.43 1.87
N SER A 265 -5.95 -19.95 1.08
CA SER A 265 -4.93 -20.81 0.49
C SER A 265 -4.19 -21.60 1.57
N HIS A 266 -4.03 -22.91 1.36
CA HIS A 266 -3.49 -23.86 2.35
C HIS A 266 -4.25 -23.86 3.72
N GLY A 267 -5.49 -23.40 3.75
CA GLY A 267 -6.27 -23.23 4.99
C GLY A 267 -5.92 -22.00 5.81
N LEU A 268 -5.06 -21.12 5.30
CA LEU A 268 -4.47 -19.99 6.01
C LEU A 268 -5.12 -18.64 5.59
N PHE A 269 -5.03 -17.66 6.47
CA PHE A 269 -5.52 -16.31 6.25
C PHE A 269 -4.47 -15.28 6.63
N ARG A 270 -4.58 -14.09 6.06
CA ARG A 270 -3.67 -12.95 6.28
C ARG A 270 -2.27 -13.21 5.72
N LYS A 271 -1.27 -12.69 6.36
CA LYS A 271 0.15 -12.65 6.01
C LYS A 271 1.02 -13.33 7.07
N GLY A 272 2.32 -13.27 6.92
CA GLY A 272 3.26 -13.88 7.88
C GLY A 272 3.63 -15.32 7.55
N TRP A 273 3.29 -15.78 6.36
CA TRP A 273 3.53 -17.14 5.87
C TRP A 273 4.55 -17.12 4.74
N PRO A 274 5.37 -18.18 4.56
CA PRO A 274 6.36 -18.26 3.49
C PRO A 274 5.78 -18.68 2.13
N HIS A 275 4.45 -18.64 2.00
CA HIS A 275 3.77 -19.01 0.77
C HIS A 275 3.65 -17.83 -0.19
N GLU A 276 3.58 -18.14 -1.49
CA GLU A 276 3.54 -17.17 -2.58
C GLU A 276 2.46 -16.10 -2.36
N GLU A 277 1.27 -16.50 -1.94
CA GLU A 277 0.14 -15.58 -1.70
C GLU A 277 0.43 -14.54 -0.60
N SER A 278 1.38 -14.82 0.28
CA SER A 278 1.77 -13.92 1.36
C SER A 278 2.99 -13.07 1.03
N ILE A 279 3.97 -13.63 0.31
CA ILE A 279 5.26 -12.96 0.08
C ILE A 279 5.35 -12.24 -1.27
N ARG A 280 4.40 -12.50 -2.18
CA ARG A 280 4.36 -11.95 -3.53
C ARG A 280 3.08 -11.17 -3.84
#